data_723d6ab5cedf38cd8791e156031aab19
#
_entry.id   723d6ab5cedf38cd8791e156031aab19
#
_cell.length_a   1.000
_cell.length_b   1.000
_cell.length_c   1.000
_cell.angle_alpha   90.00
_cell.angle_beta   90.00
_cell.angle_gamma   90.00
#
_symmetry.space_group_name_H-M   'P 1'
#
loop_
_entity.id
_entity.type
_entity.pdbx_description
1 polymer ?
#
loop_
_entity_poly.entity_id
_entity_poly.type
_entity_poly.pdbx_seq_one_letter_code
_entity_poly.pdbx_strand_id
1 'polypeptide(L)'
;MSKKIVGKQSIDYVSKKTGQPVTGVTLHCVGESNRVEGMECETIFVSGRSPMYDQCVKFPLGQEINVSYNRWGTAENILPVGK
;
A
#
# COMPACT_ATOMS: atom_id res chain seq x y z
N MET A 1 7.83 2.02 -11.26
CA MET A 1 8.56 3.00 -10.44
C MET A 1 8.55 2.60 -8.98
N SER A 2 9.63 2.83 -8.29
CA SER A 2 9.69 2.52 -6.87
C SER A 2 9.08 3.64 -6.04
N LYS A 3 8.54 3.27 -4.89
CA LYS A 3 7.97 4.19 -3.92
C LYS A 3 8.55 3.89 -2.56
N LYS A 4 8.57 4.88 -1.69
CA LYS A 4 9.09 4.71 -0.33
C LYS A 4 7.94 4.78 0.66
N ILE A 5 7.88 3.81 1.56
CA ILE A 5 6.86 3.78 2.60
C ILE A 5 7.25 4.75 3.70
N VAL A 6 6.41 5.75 3.93
CA VAL A 6 6.67 6.75 4.98
C VAL A 6 5.69 6.62 6.15
N GLY A 7 4.67 5.79 6.02
CA GLY A 7 3.73 5.56 7.09
C GLY A 7 2.92 4.30 6.84
N LYS A 8 2.44 3.69 7.91
CA LYS A 8 1.53 2.54 7.84
C LYS A 8 0.41 2.75 8.84
N GLN A 9 -0.80 2.36 8.45
CA GLN A 9 -1.95 2.45 9.32
C GLN A 9 -2.71 1.13 9.29
N SER A 10 -2.87 0.52 10.46
CA SER A 10 -3.68 -0.68 10.58
C SER A 10 -5.15 -0.31 10.53
N ILE A 11 -5.91 -1.04 9.75
CA ILE A 11 -7.33 -0.83 9.59
C ILE A 11 -8.06 -2.02 10.21
N ASP A 12 -8.98 -1.73 11.12
CA ASP A 12 -9.77 -2.76 11.78
C ASP A 12 -11.09 -2.15 12.23
N TYR A 13 -12.14 -2.41 11.46
CA TYR A 13 -13.46 -1.89 11.78
C TYR A 13 -14.54 -2.78 11.17
N VAL A 14 -15.78 -2.55 11.59
CA VAL A 14 -16.92 -3.28 11.05
C VAL A 14 -17.62 -2.39 10.02
N SER A 15 -17.78 -2.91 8.81
CA SER A 15 -18.44 -2.18 7.74
C SER A 15 -19.90 -1.97 8.07
N LYS A 16 -20.38 -0.74 7.97
CA LYS A 16 -21.78 -0.42 8.22
C LYS A 16 -22.71 -0.94 7.11
N LYS A 17 -22.14 -1.15 5.92
CA LYS A 17 -22.93 -1.63 4.78
C LYS A 17 -23.18 -3.12 4.82
N THR A 18 -22.18 -3.90 5.22
CA THR A 18 -22.26 -5.35 5.18
C THR A 18 -22.31 -5.99 6.55
N GLY A 19 -21.98 -5.24 7.59
CA GLY A 19 -21.89 -5.74 8.95
C GLY A 19 -20.72 -6.66 9.20
N GLN A 20 -19.81 -6.76 8.24
CA GLN A 20 -18.66 -7.65 8.37
C GLN A 20 -17.40 -6.90 8.75
N PRO A 21 -16.50 -7.56 9.50
CA PRO A 21 -15.24 -6.91 9.87
C PRO A 21 -14.36 -6.67 8.65
N VAL A 22 -13.72 -5.50 8.62
CA VAL A 22 -12.77 -5.14 7.60
C VAL A 22 -11.40 -4.99 8.27
N THR A 23 -10.44 -5.76 7.81
CA THR A 23 -9.08 -5.73 8.36
C THR A 23 -8.11 -5.53 7.22
N GLY A 24 -7.07 -4.75 7.45
CA GLY A 24 -6.06 -4.52 6.43
C GLY A 24 -5.02 -3.53 6.91
N VAL A 25 -4.19 -3.10 5.97
CA VAL A 25 -3.17 -2.10 6.26
C VAL A 25 -3.15 -1.09 5.10
N THR A 26 -3.02 0.17 5.45
CA THR A 26 -2.85 1.24 4.48
C THR A 26 -1.39 1.68 4.50
N LEU A 27 -0.74 1.61 3.36
CA LEU A 27 0.64 2.07 3.20
C LEU A 27 0.62 3.49 2.65
N HIS A 28 1.25 4.40 3.37
CA HIS A 28 1.43 5.78 2.90
C HIS A 28 2.80 5.86 2.24
N CYS A 29 2.81 6.14 0.95
CA CYS A 29 4.03 6.09 0.14
C CYS A 29 4.28 7.40 -0.55
N VAL A 30 5.56 7.68 -0.84
CA VAL A 30 5.96 8.81 -1.67
C VAL A 30 6.88 8.31 -2.77
N GLY A 31 6.84 8.97 -3.91
CA GLY A 31 7.68 8.62 -5.04
C GLY A 31 7.71 9.74 -6.06
N GLU A 32 8.63 9.64 -7.01
CA GLU A 32 8.71 10.60 -8.08
C GLU A 32 7.67 10.31 -9.14
N SER A 33 7.14 11.36 -9.74
CA SER A 33 6.14 11.24 -10.79
C SER A 33 6.32 12.36 -11.80
N ASN A 34 6.12 12.02 -13.07
CA ASN A 34 6.20 13.02 -14.13
C ASN A 34 5.03 14.01 -14.10
N ARG A 35 3.98 13.67 -13.37
CA ARG A 35 2.77 14.48 -13.27
C ARG A 35 2.81 15.48 -12.13
N VAL A 36 3.76 15.31 -11.23
CA VAL A 36 3.83 16.12 -10.01
C VAL A 36 5.23 16.71 -9.88
N GLU A 37 5.29 17.99 -9.66
CA GLU A 37 6.56 18.63 -9.34
C GLU A 37 6.89 18.28 -7.89
N GLY A 38 8.02 17.61 -7.68
CA GLY A 38 8.40 17.09 -6.39
C GLY A 38 7.99 15.64 -6.25
N MET A 39 7.46 15.27 -5.10
CA MET A 39 7.12 13.88 -4.80
C MET A 39 5.61 13.69 -4.81
N GLU A 40 5.17 12.62 -5.45
CA GLU A 40 3.76 12.24 -5.43
C GLU A 40 3.49 11.40 -4.20
N CYS A 41 2.44 11.75 -3.46
CA CYS A 41 2.01 11.00 -2.28
C CYS A 41 0.86 10.09 -2.67
N GLU A 42 0.91 8.84 -2.18
CA GLU A 42 -0.09 7.86 -2.55
C GLU A 42 -0.39 6.97 -1.35
N THR A 43 -1.64 6.53 -1.22
CA THR A 43 -2.01 5.54 -0.23
C THR A 43 -2.44 4.26 -0.94
N ILE A 44 -2.00 3.12 -0.40
CA ILE A 44 -2.31 1.81 -0.94
C ILE A 44 -2.93 0.98 0.16
N PHE A 45 -4.17 0.54 -0.05
CA PHE A 45 -4.85 -0.33 0.91
C PHE A 45 -4.60 -1.78 0.55
N VAL A 46 -4.19 -2.57 1.54
CA VAL A 46 -3.99 -4.02 1.39
C VAL A 46 -4.94 -4.72 2.35
N SER A 47 -5.89 -5.47 1.80
CA SER A 47 -6.86 -6.21 2.61
C SER A 47 -6.17 -7.29 3.43
N GLY A 48 -6.69 -7.55 4.63
CA GLY A 48 -6.20 -8.64 5.46
C GLY A 48 -6.36 -10.01 4.83
N ARG A 49 -7.18 -10.11 3.78
CA ARG A 49 -7.36 -11.36 3.03
C ARG A 49 -6.41 -11.48 1.85
N SER A 50 -5.68 -10.42 1.54
CA SER A 50 -4.74 -10.43 0.44
C SER A 50 -3.51 -11.27 0.78
N PRO A 51 -2.97 -12.03 -0.18
CA PRO A 51 -1.72 -12.75 0.05
C PRO A 51 -0.54 -11.81 0.30
N MET A 52 -0.67 -10.53 -0.04
CA MET A 52 0.38 -9.53 0.22
C MET A 52 0.32 -8.96 1.63
N TYR A 53 -0.75 -9.24 2.39
CA TYR A 53 -0.98 -8.59 3.67
C TYR A 53 0.16 -8.80 4.65
N ASP A 54 0.55 -10.07 4.85
CA ASP A 54 1.62 -10.39 5.80
C ASP A 54 2.93 -9.71 5.44
N GLN A 55 3.26 -9.68 4.15
CA GLN A 55 4.47 -9.05 3.67
C GLN A 55 4.42 -7.55 3.89
N CYS A 56 3.29 -6.92 3.58
CA CYS A 56 3.14 -5.48 3.71
C CYS A 56 3.19 -5.02 5.16
N VAL A 57 2.64 -5.81 6.08
CA VAL A 57 2.67 -5.49 7.49
C VAL A 57 4.10 -5.50 8.04
N LYS A 58 4.94 -6.35 7.47
CA LYS A 58 6.33 -6.50 7.93
C LYS A 58 7.28 -5.46 7.36
N PHE A 59 6.86 -4.73 6.34
CA PHE A 59 7.73 -3.70 5.76
C PHE A 59 8.02 -2.61 6.79
N PRO A 60 9.30 -2.27 7.01
CA PRO A 60 9.65 -1.16 7.90
C PRO A 60 9.36 0.17 7.22
N LEU A 61 9.22 1.22 8.03
CA LEU A 61 9.13 2.56 7.48
C LEU A 61 10.45 2.89 6.78
N GLY A 62 10.36 3.52 5.63
CA GLY A 62 11.52 3.83 4.82
C GLY A 62 11.85 2.76 3.79
N GLN A 63 11.12 1.64 3.82
CA GLN A 63 11.32 0.58 2.82
C GLN A 63 10.89 1.07 1.45
N GLU A 64 11.74 0.84 0.46
CA GLU A 64 11.37 1.09 -0.93
C GLU A 64 10.66 -0.12 -1.50
N ILE A 65 9.62 0.13 -2.27
CA ILE A 65 8.80 -0.93 -2.87
C ILE A 65 8.53 -0.61 -4.34
N ASN A 66 8.30 -1.66 -5.11
CA ASN A 66 7.78 -1.56 -6.47
C ASN A 66 6.33 -2.02 -6.44
N VAL A 67 5.44 -1.19 -6.95
CA VAL A 67 4.01 -1.49 -6.98
C VAL A 67 3.59 -1.69 -8.43
N SER A 68 2.96 -2.82 -8.70
CA SER A 68 2.37 -3.09 -10.00
C SER A 68 0.86 -2.91 -9.90
N TYR A 69 0.28 -2.24 -10.89
CA TYR A 69 -1.15 -1.98 -10.92
C TYR A 69 -1.81 -2.77 -12.03
N ASN A 70 -3.04 -3.18 -11.80
CA ASN A 70 -3.82 -3.81 -12.87
C ASN A 70 -4.44 -2.72 -13.75
N ARG A 71 -5.21 -3.16 -14.75
CA ARG A 71 -5.82 -2.22 -15.71
C ARG A 71 -6.84 -1.28 -15.07
N TRP A 72 -7.30 -1.58 -13.86
CA TRP A 72 -8.25 -0.73 -13.14
C TRP A 72 -7.58 0.21 -12.16
N GLY A 73 -6.25 0.24 -12.14
CA GLY A 73 -5.51 1.12 -11.24
C GLY A 73 -5.38 0.62 -9.82
N THR A 74 -5.76 -0.62 -9.56
CA THR A 74 -5.66 -1.23 -8.24
C THR A 74 -4.29 -1.91 -8.09
N ALA A 75 -3.66 -1.75 -6.95
CA ALA A 75 -2.38 -2.39 -6.68
C ALA A 75 -2.54 -3.91 -6.75
N GLU A 76 -1.78 -4.54 -7.65
CA GLU A 76 -1.84 -5.96 -7.90
C GLU A 76 -0.72 -6.71 -7.21
N ASN A 77 0.45 -6.09 -7.13
CA ASN A 77 1.62 -6.72 -6.55
C ASN A 77 2.52 -5.65 -5.92
N ILE A 78 3.08 -5.96 -4.77
CA ILE A 78 3.96 -5.06 -4.05
C ILE A 78 5.21 -5.85 -3.66
N LEU A 79 6.36 -5.44 -4.20
CA LEU A 79 7.62 -6.13 -3.97
C LEU A 79 8.63 -5.18 -3.34
N PRO A 80 9.44 -5.66 -2.39
CA PRO A 80 10.50 -4.83 -1.83
C PRO A 80 11.58 -4.57 -2.88
N VAL A 81 12.16 -3.37 -2.81
CA VAL A 81 13.24 -2.96 -3.71
C VAL A 81 14.55 -3.01 -2.95
N GLY A 82 15.56 -3.45 -3.63
CA GLY A 82 16.89 -3.49 -3.09
C GLY A 82 17.06 -4.69 -2.18
N LYS A 83 17.90 -4.73 -1.39
CA LYS A 83 18.30 -5.82 -0.54
C LYS A 83 17.28 -6.53 0.21
#